data_d7e410a0d401fc3847f443b11558743d
#
_entry.id   d7e410a0d401fc3847f443b11558743d
#
_cell.length_a   1.000
_cell.length_b   1.000
_cell.length_c   1.000
_cell.angle_alpha   90.00
_cell.angle_beta   90.00
_cell.angle_gamma   90.00
#
_symmetry.space_group_name_H-M   'P 1'
#
loop_
_entity.id
_entity.type
_entity.pdbx_description
1 polymer ?
#
loop_
_entity_poly.entity_id
_entity_poly.type
_entity_poly.pdbx_seq_one_letter_code
_entity_poly.pdbx_strand_id
1 'polypeptide(L)'
;KFRDSDSGCHGAEVPGKADAGGDCLFLSDAACASKAALDDSSAVPPVLVDFSPNAIDMRNFPFDLWRKVNRNVLNLNNRDLFLPGDPMGDLSLRRTISRYLHASRGVACRPEQIVVGAGNDYLLMLLRYVFEETITAAFENPTYPRAWKIFQLFAGKVVTVSSDASGICIEELEKSGAQVVYVMPSHQYPTGRMM
;
A
#
# COMPACT_ATOMS: atom_id res chain seq x y z
N LYS A 1 -52.81 -4.01 -12.67
CA LYS A 1 -53.60 -2.84 -13.09
C LYS A 1 -52.86 -1.59 -12.62
N PHE A 2 -51.99 -1.04 -13.44
CA PHE A 2 -51.67 0.39 -13.42
C PHE A 2 -51.54 0.84 -14.85
N ARG A 3 -52.24 1.94 -15.15
CA ARG A 3 -52.43 2.50 -16.46
C ARG A 3 -51.26 3.34 -16.90
N ASP A 4 -50.95 3.25 -18.19
CA ASP A 4 -50.15 4.19 -18.96
C ASP A 4 -50.73 5.61 -18.89
N SER A 5 -49.85 6.60 -18.79
CA SER A 5 -50.11 7.95 -19.25
C SER A 5 -48.83 8.54 -19.85
N ASP A 6 -48.85 8.59 -21.18
CA ASP A 6 -47.96 9.41 -22.00
C ASP A 6 -48.04 10.88 -21.61
N SER A 7 -46.91 11.55 -21.53
CA SER A 7 -46.82 12.99 -21.79
C SER A 7 -45.40 13.40 -22.17
N GLY A 8 -45.31 13.92 -23.33
CA GLY A 8 -44.35 14.52 -24.19
C GLY A 8 -43.09 15.12 -23.60
N CYS A 9 -41.98 14.72 -24.20
CA CYS A 9 -40.72 15.41 -24.10
C CYS A 9 -40.70 16.65 -24.98
N HIS A 10 -40.72 17.83 -24.41
CA HIS A 10 -40.24 19.05 -25.06
C HIS A 10 -38.74 19.17 -24.88
N GLY A 11 -38.04 19.29 -26.00
CA GLY A 11 -36.60 19.56 -26.04
C GLY A 11 -36.28 20.92 -25.41
N ALA A 12 -35.27 20.94 -24.58
CA ALA A 12 -34.60 22.16 -24.14
C ALA A 12 -33.20 22.17 -24.74
N GLU A 13 -32.93 23.17 -25.54
CA GLU A 13 -31.64 23.51 -26.11
C GLU A 13 -30.61 23.75 -24.98
N VAL A 14 -29.43 23.18 -25.13
CA VAL A 14 -28.29 23.43 -24.27
C VAL A 14 -27.50 24.62 -24.85
N PRO A 15 -27.34 25.71 -24.13
CA PRO A 15 -26.45 26.80 -24.58
C PRO A 15 -25.01 26.53 -24.17
N GLY A 16 -24.14 26.75 -25.15
CA GLY A 16 -22.85 27.37 -25.00
C GLY A 16 -21.76 26.65 -24.19
N LYS A 17 -20.74 26.19 -24.92
CA LYS A 17 -19.40 25.93 -24.45
C LYS A 17 -18.92 27.11 -23.58
N ALA A 18 -18.54 26.81 -22.34
CA ALA A 18 -17.59 27.58 -21.57
C ALA A 18 -16.32 26.75 -21.41
N ASP A 19 -15.24 27.21 -21.97
CA ASP A 19 -13.88 26.71 -21.72
C ASP A 19 -13.56 26.87 -20.22
N ALA A 20 -13.58 25.77 -19.50
CA ALA A 20 -12.98 25.68 -18.20
C ALA A 20 -11.79 24.74 -18.34
N GLY A 21 -10.61 25.30 -18.62
CA GLY A 21 -9.33 24.66 -18.43
C GLY A 21 -9.18 24.32 -16.95
N GLY A 22 -9.66 23.15 -16.58
CA GLY A 22 -9.36 22.50 -15.32
C GLY A 22 -8.19 21.56 -15.57
N ASP A 23 -6.98 22.02 -15.27
CA ASP A 23 -5.81 21.19 -15.23
C ASP A 23 -6.09 20.01 -14.29
N CYS A 24 -6.20 18.83 -14.87
CA CYS A 24 -6.28 17.57 -14.15
C CYS A 24 -4.87 17.29 -13.58
N LEU A 25 -4.60 17.81 -12.39
CA LEU A 25 -3.31 17.82 -11.71
C LEU A 25 -2.84 16.45 -11.18
N PHE A 26 -3.43 15.34 -11.65
CA PHE A 26 -3.11 14.01 -11.09
C PHE A 26 -2.92 12.90 -12.11
N LEU A 27 -2.32 13.17 -13.24
CA LEU A 27 -1.59 12.14 -14.00
C LEU A 27 -0.60 12.89 -14.91
N SER A 28 0.48 13.33 -14.31
CA SER A 28 1.58 13.93 -15.05
C SER A 28 2.18 12.91 -16.02
N ASP A 29 2.67 13.41 -17.13
CA ASP A 29 3.29 12.75 -18.28
C ASP A 29 4.36 11.67 -17.99
N ALA A 30 4.72 11.47 -16.72
CA ALA A 30 5.63 10.40 -16.28
C ALA A 30 5.09 8.97 -16.51
N ALA A 31 3.77 8.79 -16.51
CA ALA A 31 3.17 7.47 -16.79
C ALA A 31 3.04 7.19 -18.29
N CYS A 32 3.00 8.25 -19.12
CA CYS A 32 2.98 8.12 -20.56
C CYS A 32 4.41 7.98 -21.14
N ALA A 33 5.39 8.62 -20.51
CA ALA A 33 6.80 8.52 -20.88
C ALA A 33 7.38 7.10 -20.68
N SER A 34 6.89 6.35 -19.67
CA SER A 34 7.32 4.97 -19.42
C SER A 34 6.83 3.98 -20.48
N LYS A 35 5.73 4.28 -21.18
CA LYS A 35 5.22 3.42 -22.26
C LYS A 35 5.88 3.70 -23.61
N ALA A 36 6.31 4.92 -23.85
CA ALA A 36 7.03 5.29 -25.07
C ALA A 36 8.50 4.81 -25.05
N ALA A 37 9.07 4.60 -23.86
CA ALA A 37 10.44 4.07 -23.71
C ALA A 37 10.57 2.55 -23.90
N LEU A 38 9.45 1.84 -24.12
CA LEU A 38 9.47 0.37 -24.31
C LEU A 38 9.64 -0.05 -25.77
N ASP A 39 9.63 0.88 -26.73
CA ASP A 39 9.75 0.59 -28.17
C ASP A 39 11.08 1.04 -28.79
N ASP A 40 11.99 1.64 -28.02
CA ASP A 40 13.33 1.94 -28.48
C ASP A 40 14.26 0.73 -28.24
N SER A 41 14.29 -0.16 -29.24
CA SER A 41 15.21 -1.30 -29.33
C SER A 41 16.66 -0.89 -29.61
N SER A 42 17.08 0.31 -29.24
CA SER A 42 18.48 0.72 -29.23
C SER A 42 19.19 0.05 -28.06
N ALA A 43 19.75 -1.11 -28.33
CA ALA A 43 20.86 -1.83 -27.70
C ALA A 43 21.34 -1.30 -26.34
N VAL A 44 20.50 -1.43 -25.31
CA VAL A 44 21.03 -1.46 -23.94
C VAL A 44 21.85 -2.75 -23.85
N PRO A 45 23.17 -2.68 -23.55
CA PRO A 45 23.97 -3.89 -23.43
C PRO A 45 23.33 -4.83 -22.42
N PRO A 46 23.34 -6.15 -22.66
CA PRO A 46 22.70 -7.10 -21.75
C PRO A 46 23.30 -6.92 -20.35
N VAL A 47 22.46 -6.59 -19.38
CA VAL A 47 22.87 -6.50 -17.99
C VAL A 47 23.29 -7.90 -17.55
N LEU A 48 24.57 -8.10 -17.25
CA LEU A 48 25.12 -9.39 -16.87
C LEU A 48 24.52 -9.87 -15.53
N VAL A 49 24.33 -8.96 -14.60
CA VAL A 49 23.70 -9.20 -13.28
C VAL A 49 22.81 -8.01 -12.95
N ASP A 50 21.54 -8.25 -12.72
CA ASP A 50 20.57 -7.22 -12.34
C ASP A 50 20.39 -7.23 -10.82
N PHE A 51 20.79 -6.13 -10.17
CA PHE A 51 20.62 -5.89 -8.74
C PHE A 51 19.43 -4.96 -8.47
N SER A 52 18.53 -4.76 -9.42
CA SER A 52 17.36 -3.92 -9.24
C SER A 52 16.54 -4.40 -8.03
N PRO A 53 16.20 -3.53 -7.08
CA PRO A 53 15.32 -3.88 -5.98
C PRO A 53 13.95 -4.27 -6.54
N ASN A 54 13.33 -5.27 -5.92
CA ASN A 54 12.03 -5.86 -6.30
C ASN A 54 12.04 -6.78 -7.55
N ALA A 55 13.19 -7.17 -8.07
CA ALA A 55 13.26 -8.26 -9.03
C ALA A 55 12.78 -9.58 -8.37
N ILE A 56 11.86 -10.27 -9.03
CA ILE A 56 11.30 -11.54 -8.54
C ILE A 56 11.86 -12.69 -9.35
N ASP A 57 12.44 -13.70 -8.68
CA ASP A 57 12.82 -14.95 -9.35
C ASP A 57 11.59 -15.79 -9.66
N MET A 58 11.12 -15.70 -10.90
CA MET A 58 9.95 -16.42 -11.38
C MET A 58 10.20 -17.92 -11.63
N ARG A 59 11.46 -18.39 -11.62
CA ARG A 59 11.81 -19.79 -11.92
C ARG A 59 11.26 -20.76 -10.89
N ASN A 60 11.19 -20.33 -9.63
CA ASN A 60 10.74 -21.15 -8.50
C ASN A 60 9.30 -20.86 -8.09
N PHE A 61 8.57 -20.00 -8.81
CA PHE A 61 7.19 -19.69 -8.47
C PHE A 61 6.26 -20.86 -8.78
N PRO A 62 5.47 -21.35 -7.82
CA PRO A 62 4.62 -22.54 -8.00
C PRO A 62 3.33 -22.22 -8.78
N PHE A 63 3.43 -21.95 -10.08
CA PHE A 63 2.32 -21.51 -10.94
C PHE A 63 1.12 -22.48 -10.91
N ASP A 64 1.36 -23.79 -10.88
CA ASP A 64 0.27 -24.78 -10.90
C ASP A 64 -0.52 -24.78 -9.59
N LEU A 65 0.16 -24.66 -8.46
CA LEU A 65 -0.49 -24.52 -7.17
C LEU A 65 -1.31 -23.23 -7.11
N TRP A 66 -0.71 -22.11 -7.56
CA TRP A 66 -1.39 -20.82 -7.61
C TRP A 66 -2.64 -20.86 -8.48
N ARG A 67 -2.55 -21.44 -9.67
CA ARG A 67 -3.69 -21.64 -10.58
C ARG A 67 -4.79 -22.48 -9.96
N LYS A 68 -4.42 -23.59 -9.28
CA LYS A 68 -5.36 -24.47 -8.58
C LYS A 68 -6.10 -23.72 -7.46
N VAL A 69 -5.37 -22.97 -6.63
CA VAL A 69 -5.96 -22.17 -5.54
C VAL A 69 -6.92 -21.14 -6.10
N ASN A 70 -6.51 -20.36 -7.10
CA ASN A 70 -7.38 -19.35 -7.74
C ASN A 70 -8.67 -19.98 -8.29
N ARG A 71 -8.58 -21.11 -8.99
CA ARG A 71 -9.76 -21.81 -9.54
C ARG A 71 -10.69 -22.28 -8.44
N ASN A 72 -10.16 -22.73 -7.32
CA ASN A 72 -10.97 -23.20 -6.19
C ASN A 72 -11.69 -22.05 -5.48
N VAL A 73 -11.06 -20.87 -5.44
CA VAL A 73 -11.63 -19.67 -4.80
C VAL A 73 -12.62 -18.96 -5.73
N LEU A 74 -12.23 -18.77 -6.99
CA LEU A 74 -13.05 -18.08 -7.99
C LEU A 74 -14.05 -19.04 -8.64
N ASN A 75 -15.11 -19.38 -7.93
CA ASN A 75 -16.18 -20.24 -8.40
C ASN A 75 -17.56 -19.65 -8.05
N LEU A 76 -18.61 -20.23 -8.63
CA LEU A 76 -19.97 -19.73 -8.48
C LEU A 76 -20.50 -19.75 -7.03
N ASN A 77 -19.96 -20.60 -6.17
CA ASN A 77 -20.36 -20.69 -4.77
C ASN A 77 -19.76 -19.57 -3.91
N ASN A 78 -18.74 -18.87 -4.42
CA ASN A 78 -18.05 -17.80 -3.74
C ASN A 78 -18.34 -16.42 -4.37
N ARG A 79 -19.58 -16.21 -4.86
CA ARG A 79 -20.00 -14.95 -5.50
C ARG A 79 -19.83 -13.74 -4.58
N ASP A 80 -19.98 -13.95 -3.28
CA ASP A 80 -19.88 -12.89 -2.28
C ASP A 80 -18.50 -12.22 -2.25
N LEU A 81 -17.45 -12.88 -2.77
CA LEU A 81 -16.12 -12.27 -2.94
C LEU A 81 -16.11 -11.05 -3.88
N PHE A 82 -17.13 -10.89 -4.72
CA PHE A 82 -17.28 -9.79 -5.66
C PHE A 82 -18.21 -8.68 -5.16
N LEU A 83 -18.79 -8.85 -3.99
CA LEU A 83 -19.61 -7.83 -3.36
C LEU A 83 -18.74 -6.83 -2.58
N PRO A 84 -19.24 -5.61 -2.35
CA PRO A 84 -18.61 -4.69 -1.42
C PRO A 84 -18.44 -5.36 -0.05
N GLY A 85 -17.19 -5.49 0.38
CA GLY A 85 -16.86 -6.14 1.65
C GLY A 85 -16.83 -5.18 2.83
N ASP A 86 -16.39 -5.69 3.97
CA ASP A 86 -16.10 -4.91 5.17
C ASP A 86 -14.94 -3.91 4.87
N PRO A 87 -15.07 -2.63 5.21
CA PRO A 87 -13.99 -1.64 5.04
C PRO A 87 -12.66 -2.02 5.72
N MET A 88 -12.71 -2.83 6.76
CA MET A 88 -11.51 -3.35 7.43
C MET A 88 -10.90 -4.57 6.72
N GLY A 89 -11.52 -5.04 5.63
CA GLY A 89 -11.15 -6.26 4.93
C GLY A 89 -12.00 -7.47 5.35
N ASP A 90 -12.00 -8.51 4.52
CA ASP A 90 -12.79 -9.72 4.74
C ASP A 90 -12.55 -10.34 6.13
N LEU A 91 -13.63 -10.63 6.85
CA LEU A 91 -13.56 -11.16 8.22
C LEU A 91 -12.89 -12.54 8.27
N SER A 92 -13.10 -13.38 7.26
CA SER A 92 -12.48 -14.71 7.19
C SER A 92 -10.96 -14.59 7.03
N LEU A 93 -10.50 -13.63 6.20
CA LEU A 93 -9.08 -13.31 6.05
C LEU A 93 -8.50 -12.77 7.37
N ARG A 94 -9.16 -11.82 8.02
CA ARG A 94 -8.71 -11.25 9.31
C ARG A 94 -8.63 -12.32 10.42
N ARG A 95 -9.57 -13.25 10.49
CA ARG A 95 -9.52 -14.42 11.40
C ARG A 95 -8.33 -15.33 11.10
N THR A 96 -8.04 -15.54 9.82
CA THR A 96 -6.89 -16.35 9.41
C THR A 96 -5.58 -15.69 9.76
N ILE A 97 -5.46 -14.37 9.53
CA ILE A 97 -4.29 -13.57 9.92
C ILE A 97 -4.10 -13.60 11.45
N SER A 98 -5.17 -13.40 12.23
CA SER A 98 -5.10 -13.47 13.70
C SER A 98 -4.54 -14.81 14.18
N ARG A 99 -5.04 -15.92 13.66
CA ARG A 99 -4.56 -17.27 13.99
C ARG A 99 -3.10 -17.47 13.57
N TYR A 100 -2.74 -17.01 12.38
CA TYR A 100 -1.36 -17.07 11.89
C TYR A 100 -0.40 -16.30 12.78
N LEU A 101 -0.74 -15.06 13.14
CA LEU A 101 0.08 -14.20 14.01
C LEU A 101 0.24 -14.84 15.39
N HIS A 102 -0.82 -15.43 15.95
CA HIS A 102 -0.73 -16.13 17.21
C HIS A 102 0.22 -17.34 17.12
N ALA A 103 0.04 -18.20 16.11
CA ALA A 103 0.83 -19.41 15.97
C ALA A 103 2.31 -19.16 15.61
N SER A 104 2.58 -18.14 14.78
CA SER A 104 3.93 -17.88 14.25
C SER A 104 4.74 -16.87 15.04
N ARG A 105 4.07 -15.97 15.77
CA ARG A 105 4.71 -14.82 16.45
C ARG A 105 4.27 -14.65 17.91
N GLY A 106 3.37 -15.46 18.42
CA GLY A 106 2.82 -15.32 19.76
C GLY A 106 1.97 -14.06 19.98
N VAL A 107 1.56 -13.38 18.90
CA VAL A 107 0.78 -12.14 18.98
C VAL A 107 -0.66 -12.44 19.32
N ALA A 108 -1.13 -11.98 20.48
CA ALA A 108 -2.52 -12.09 20.91
C ALA A 108 -3.33 -10.91 20.34
N CYS A 109 -3.84 -11.05 19.12
CA CYS A 109 -4.73 -10.06 18.50
C CYS A 109 -6.07 -10.67 18.08
N ARG A 110 -7.13 -9.87 18.16
CA ARG A 110 -8.46 -10.25 17.68
C ARG A 110 -8.66 -9.79 16.23
N PRO A 111 -9.54 -10.44 15.46
CA PRO A 111 -9.83 -10.04 14.07
C PRO A 111 -10.28 -8.58 13.92
N GLU A 112 -10.93 -8.02 14.96
CA GLU A 112 -11.40 -6.63 14.99
C GLU A 112 -10.26 -5.61 15.10
N GLN A 113 -9.06 -6.07 15.47
CA GLN A 113 -7.84 -5.24 15.56
C GLN A 113 -6.99 -5.31 14.29
N ILE A 114 -7.48 -6.00 13.24
CA ILE A 114 -6.76 -6.18 11.98
C ILE A 114 -7.46 -5.41 10.88
N VAL A 115 -6.71 -4.57 10.19
CA VAL A 115 -7.14 -3.87 8.98
C VAL A 115 -6.32 -4.37 7.80
N VAL A 116 -7.01 -4.80 6.75
CA VAL A 116 -6.40 -5.23 5.48
C VAL A 116 -6.56 -4.10 4.46
N GLY A 117 -5.46 -3.66 3.89
CA GLY A 117 -5.47 -2.54 2.94
C GLY A 117 -4.67 -2.82 1.68
N ALA A 118 -4.71 -1.88 0.75
CA ALA A 118 -4.08 -1.95 -0.56
C ALA A 118 -2.57 -1.67 -0.51
N GLY A 119 -1.85 -2.41 0.33
CA GLY A 119 -0.40 -2.31 0.49
C GLY A 119 0.03 -1.40 1.65
N ASN A 120 1.34 -1.45 1.92
CA ASN A 120 1.92 -0.79 3.09
C ASN A 120 1.79 0.74 3.03
N ASP A 121 2.01 1.33 1.86
CA ASP A 121 1.94 2.79 1.69
C ASP A 121 0.53 3.32 2.05
N TYR A 122 -0.51 2.61 1.59
CA TYR A 122 -1.89 2.92 1.93
C TYR A 122 -2.15 2.82 3.45
N LEU A 123 -1.68 1.75 4.08
CA LEU A 123 -1.85 1.55 5.52
C LEU A 123 -1.12 2.62 6.33
N LEU A 124 0.10 3.00 5.92
CA LEU A 124 0.84 4.08 6.55
C LEU A 124 0.11 5.44 6.42
N MET A 125 -0.51 5.70 5.28
CA MET A 125 -1.33 6.91 5.10
C MET A 125 -2.57 6.92 6.00
N LEU A 126 -3.18 5.75 6.28
CA LEU A 126 -4.31 5.66 7.21
C LEU A 126 -3.93 6.07 8.65
N LEU A 127 -2.67 5.92 9.03
CA LEU A 127 -2.22 6.35 10.36
C LEU A 127 -2.43 7.84 10.60
N ARG A 128 -2.48 8.66 9.53
CA ARG A 128 -2.82 10.09 9.64
C ARG A 128 -4.14 10.34 10.36
N TYR A 129 -5.10 9.44 10.18
CA TYR A 129 -6.43 9.56 10.79
C TYR A 129 -6.50 8.95 12.21
N VAL A 130 -5.48 8.20 12.59
CA VAL A 130 -5.35 7.64 13.95
C VAL A 130 -4.73 8.66 14.90
N PHE A 131 -3.84 9.50 14.40
CA PHE A 131 -3.21 10.54 15.20
C PHE A 131 -4.05 11.82 15.18
N GLU A 132 -4.55 12.22 16.31
CA GLU A 132 -5.39 13.43 16.46
C GLU A 132 -4.55 14.71 16.37
N GLU A 133 -3.32 14.65 16.86
CA GLU A 133 -2.38 15.78 16.91
C GLU A 133 -1.18 15.60 15.96
N THR A 134 -0.44 16.69 15.79
CA THR A 134 0.82 16.67 15.05
C THR A 134 1.88 15.91 15.84
N ILE A 135 2.38 14.80 15.27
CA ILE A 135 3.34 13.92 15.91
C ILE A 135 4.77 14.20 15.47
N THR A 136 5.72 13.83 16.33
CA THR A 136 7.13 13.60 15.96
C THR A 136 7.32 12.11 15.70
N ALA A 137 7.76 11.74 14.50
CA ALA A 137 8.04 10.36 14.11
C ALA A 137 9.55 10.14 13.99
N ALA A 138 10.07 9.11 14.65
CA ALA A 138 11.45 8.67 14.54
C ALA A 138 11.59 7.50 13.58
N PHE A 139 12.65 7.52 12.82
CA PHE A 139 13.02 6.46 11.88
C PHE A 139 14.44 6.00 12.16
N GLU A 140 14.66 4.70 12.10
CA GLU A 140 16.02 4.16 12.09
C GLU A 140 16.80 4.66 10.86
N ASN A 141 18.11 4.82 10.98
CA ASN A 141 18.98 5.25 9.89
C ASN A 141 20.06 4.19 9.64
N PRO A 142 20.12 3.59 8.44
CA PRO A 142 19.28 3.83 7.26
C PRO A 142 17.85 3.29 7.40
N THR A 143 16.90 3.77 6.59
CA THR A 143 15.48 3.36 6.61
C THR A 143 14.89 3.19 5.23
N TYR A 144 13.65 2.68 5.16
CA TYR A 144 12.89 2.54 3.91
C TYR A 144 12.38 3.90 3.42
N PRO A 145 12.88 4.40 2.25
CA PRO A 145 12.63 5.79 1.83
C PRO A 145 11.15 6.14 1.62
N ARG A 146 10.32 5.18 1.22
CA ARG A 146 8.88 5.42 0.99
C ARG A 146 8.14 5.71 2.28
N ALA A 147 8.38 4.93 3.34
CA ALA A 147 7.77 5.18 4.63
C ALA A 147 8.17 6.57 5.16
N TRP A 148 9.44 6.93 5.07
CA TRP A 148 9.93 8.26 5.40
C TRP A 148 9.16 9.38 4.68
N LYS A 149 9.02 9.28 3.35
CA LYS A 149 8.29 10.27 2.56
C LYS A 149 6.82 10.37 2.94
N ILE A 150 6.16 9.25 3.24
CA ILE A 150 4.75 9.25 3.66
C ILE A 150 4.58 9.99 4.98
N PHE A 151 5.44 9.72 5.97
CA PHE A 151 5.37 10.41 7.24
C PHE A 151 5.66 11.91 7.13
N GLN A 152 6.54 12.34 6.21
CA GLN A 152 6.76 13.75 5.93
C GLN A 152 5.50 14.50 5.46
N LEU A 153 4.49 13.80 4.93
CA LEU A 153 3.23 14.41 4.48
C LEU A 153 2.31 14.80 5.64
N PHE A 154 2.44 14.16 6.79
CA PHE A 154 1.48 14.37 7.88
C PHE A 154 2.10 14.56 9.27
N ALA A 155 3.29 14.08 9.51
CA ALA A 155 3.98 14.30 10.78
C ALA A 155 4.47 15.76 10.86
N GLY A 156 4.41 16.34 12.05
CA GLY A 156 4.95 17.68 12.28
C GLY A 156 6.46 17.70 12.22
N LYS A 157 7.09 16.62 12.66
CA LYS A 157 8.54 16.45 12.62
C LYS A 157 8.88 14.99 12.33
N VAL A 158 9.82 14.77 11.44
CA VAL A 158 10.40 13.45 11.17
C VAL A 158 11.89 13.51 11.49
N VAL A 159 12.36 12.63 12.35
CA VAL A 159 13.74 12.57 12.81
C VAL A 159 14.36 11.21 12.51
N THR A 160 15.66 11.18 12.30
CA THR A 160 16.43 9.95 12.18
C THR A 160 17.12 9.63 13.49
N VAL A 161 17.20 8.34 13.80
CA VAL A 161 17.91 7.79 14.94
C VAL A 161 18.91 6.76 14.43
N SER A 162 20.14 6.80 14.91
CA SER A 162 21.18 5.86 14.48
C SER A 162 20.84 4.42 14.86
N SER A 163 21.32 3.47 14.06
CA SER A 163 21.17 2.04 14.31
C SER A 163 22.56 1.37 14.36
N ASP A 164 22.77 0.50 15.35
CA ASP A 164 23.97 -0.30 15.52
C ASP A 164 23.71 -1.79 15.22
N ALA A 165 24.55 -2.67 15.71
CA ALA A 165 24.40 -4.12 15.54
C ALA A 165 23.19 -4.71 16.30
N SER A 166 22.72 -4.04 17.34
CA SER A 166 21.60 -4.45 18.20
C SER A 166 20.27 -3.83 17.80
N GLY A 167 20.27 -2.89 16.86
CA GLY A 167 19.10 -2.20 16.37
C GLY A 167 19.16 -0.69 16.52
N ILE A 168 18.02 -0.04 16.73
CA ILE A 168 17.93 1.41 16.91
C ILE A 168 18.56 1.84 18.26
N CYS A 169 19.32 2.94 18.25
CA CYS A 169 19.92 3.49 19.44
C CYS A 169 18.86 4.09 20.38
N ILE A 170 18.62 3.42 21.51
CA ILE A 170 17.57 3.81 22.47
C ILE A 170 17.85 5.18 23.09
N GLU A 171 19.10 5.48 23.40
CA GLU A 171 19.47 6.77 24.02
C GLU A 171 19.19 7.96 23.09
N GLU A 172 19.43 7.81 21.78
CA GLU A 172 19.08 8.82 20.79
C GLU A 172 17.57 8.93 20.62
N LEU A 173 16.88 7.78 20.61
CA LEU A 173 15.43 7.71 20.49
C LEU A 173 14.74 8.44 21.64
N GLU A 174 15.14 8.22 22.89
CA GLU A 174 14.61 8.92 24.05
C GLU A 174 14.78 10.44 23.96
N LYS A 175 15.98 10.88 23.52
CA LYS A 175 16.27 12.30 23.31
C LYS A 175 15.51 12.94 22.16
N SER A 176 15.01 12.14 21.21
CA SER A 176 14.29 12.65 20.03
C SER A 176 12.93 13.24 20.35
N GLY A 177 12.31 12.85 21.47
CA GLY A 177 10.95 13.19 21.87
C GLY A 177 9.89 12.63 20.92
N ALA A 178 10.19 11.57 20.18
CA ALA A 178 9.27 10.94 19.25
C ALA A 178 8.13 10.20 19.97
N GLN A 179 6.90 10.39 19.47
CA GLN A 179 5.72 9.65 19.91
C GLN A 179 5.51 8.38 19.08
N VAL A 180 6.07 8.33 17.88
CA VAL A 180 5.97 7.19 16.96
C VAL A 180 7.33 6.82 16.45
N VAL A 181 7.62 5.52 16.40
CA VAL A 181 8.87 4.98 15.88
C VAL A 181 8.58 4.01 14.74
N TYR A 182 9.22 4.21 13.60
CA TYR A 182 9.17 3.27 12.49
C TYR A 182 10.43 2.42 12.47
N VAL A 183 10.27 1.12 12.62
CA VAL A 183 11.36 0.13 12.66
C VAL A 183 11.07 -1.08 11.79
N MET A 184 12.12 -1.76 11.32
CA MET A 184 12.06 -3.02 10.59
C MET A 184 12.85 -4.10 11.36
N PRO A 185 12.27 -4.68 12.43
CA PRO A 185 13.03 -5.46 13.39
C PRO A 185 13.56 -6.80 12.84
N SER A 186 12.86 -7.41 11.89
CA SER A 186 13.23 -8.75 11.40
C SER A 186 14.31 -8.74 10.31
N HIS A 187 14.26 -7.74 9.42
CA HIS A 187 15.16 -7.63 8.26
C HIS A 187 15.30 -6.17 7.89
N GLN A 188 16.08 -5.45 8.66
CA GLN A 188 16.28 -4.01 8.46
C GLN A 188 16.78 -3.71 7.04
N TYR A 189 16.07 -2.86 6.33
CA TYR A 189 16.50 -2.45 5.00
C TYR A 189 17.37 -1.19 5.07
N PRO A 190 18.54 -1.15 4.40
CA PRO A 190 19.11 -2.18 3.51
C PRO A 190 20.12 -3.13 4.18
N THR A 191 20.32 -3.04 5.48
CA THR A 191 21.44 -3.73 6.19
C THR A 191 21.18 -5.22 6.42
N GLY A 192 19.93 -5.69 6.38
CA GLY A 192 19.54 -7.06 6.67
C GLY A 192 19.66 -7.46 8.14
N ARG A 193 19.94 -6.52 9.04
CA ARG A 193 20.08 -6.79 10.48
C ARG A 193 18.75 -7.15 11.12
N MET A 194 18.82 -7.92 12.18
CA MET A 194 17.69 -8.25 13.06
C MET A 194 17.92 -7.60 14.43
N MET A 195 16.84 -7.06 15.02
CA MET A 195 16.79 -6.55 16.39
C MET A 195 16.42 -7.66 17.36
#